data_5e22aa6accc980c7b3dc4230ca85a20c
#
_entry.id   5e22aa6accc980c7b3dc4230ca85a20c
#
_cell.length_a   1.000
_cell.length_b   1.000
_cell.length_c   1.000
_cell.angle_alpha   90.00
_cell.angle_beta   90.00
_cell.angle_gamma   90.00
#
_symmetry.space_group_name_H-M   'P 1'
#
loop_
_entity.id
_entity.type
_entity.pdbx_description
1 polymer ?
#
loop_
_entity_poly.entity_id
_entity_poly.type
_entity_poly.pdbx_seq_one_letter_code
_entity_poly.pdbx_strand_id
1 'polypeptide(L)'
;IGLFGLSSQATINQAINYLRITCGLIIFNFLNIIMTGILNASGDSQTPFQCNSVGLLLNIVLDPFFIFVCDLGVVGAALATVLAQVSVFLLFMRHNFKKNTLLKHISLKKVYSKFYYKNILRIGFPLGLQSMLFSVCSMVVAAFVAEFGDAAVAAQKVGTQVENISWCMATGFQTSINAFISQN
;
A
#
# COMPACT_ATOMS: atom_id res chain seq x y z
N ILE A 1 8.10 1.49 18.45
CA ILE A 1 9.44 2.11 18.49
C ILE A 1 10.21 1.59 19.72
N GLY A 2 9.61 1.55 20.93
CA GLY A 2 10.27 1.01 22.12
C GLY A 2 10.68 -0.47 22.08
N LEU A 3 10.02 -1.28 21.27
CA LEU A 3 10.32 -2.72 21.09
C LEU A 3 11.59 -3.00 20.28
N PHE A 4 12.12 -2.03 19.54
CA PHE A 4 13.26 -2.22 18.65
C PHE A 4 14.60 -1.70 19.21
N GLY A 5 14.68 -1.31 20.50
CA GLY A 5 15.92 -0.93 21.18
C GLY A 5 16.69 0.22 20.51
N LEU A 6 15.99 1.13 19.79
CA LEU A 6 16.62 2.28 19.15
C LEU A 6 17.20 3.22 20.21
N SER A 7 18.53 3.29 20.25
CA SER A 7 19.27 4.07 21.26
C SER A 7 19.48 5.54 20.88
N SER A 8 19.25 5.93 19.62
CA SER A 8 19.43 7.30 19.14
C SER A 8 18.12 8.07 19.15
N GLN A 9 18.01 9.11 19.96
CA GLN A 9 16.86 10.02 20.01
C GLN A 9 16.58 10.71 18.66
N ALA A 10 17.61 10.99 17.90
CA ALA A 10 17.49 11.57 16.55
C ALA A 10 16.76 10.63 15.61
N THR A 11 17.10 9.33 15.61
CA THR A 11 16.45 8.30 14.79
C THR A 11 14.98 8.11 15.19
N ILE A 12 14.67 8.17 16.48
CA ILE A 12 13.30 8.09 16.99
C ILE A 12 12.46 9.26 16.48
N ASN A 13 12.98 10.48 16.56
CA ASN A 13 12.26 11.66 16.08
C ASN A 13 12.03 11.64 14.56
N GLN A 14 13.02 11.19 13.79
CA GLN A 14 12.87 11.01 12.35
C GLN A 14 11.79 9.96 12.01
N ALA A 15 11.76 8.82 12.70
CA ALA A 15 10.75 7.80 12.55
C ALA A 15 9.34 8.30 12.89
N ILE A 16 9.20 9.10 13.96
CA ILE A 16 7.92 9.70 14.35
C ILE A 16 7.42 10.66 13.26
N ASN A 17 8.29 11.53 12.74
CA ASN A 17 7.92 12.48 11.70
C ASN A 17 7.53 11.75 10.39
N TYR A 18 8.26 10.70 10.01
CA TYR A 18 7.90 9.84 8.88
C TYR A 18 6.50 9.24 9.05
N LEU A 19 6.25 8.63 10.21
CA LEU A 19 4.96 8.01 10.51
C LEU A 19 3.82 9.03 10.54
N ARG A 20 4.02 10.22 11.10
CA ARG A 20 2.99 11.27 11.11
C ARG A 20 2.58 11.69 9.70
N ILE A 21 3.53 11.85 8.80
CA ILE A 21 3.27 12.27 7.41
C ILE A 21 2.57 11.13 6.66
N THR A 22 3.10 9.92 6.71
CA THR A 22 2.53 8.76 5.99
C THR A 22 1.18 8.34 6.55
N CYS A 23 0.98 8.32 7.86
CA CYS A 23 -0.31 8.00 8.47
C CYS A 23 -1.35 9.11 8.26
N GLY A 24 -0.95 10.38 8.25
CA GLY A 24 -1.87 11.49 8.04
C GLY A 24 -2.55 11.47 6.66
N LEU A 25 -1.89 10.90 5.66
CA LEU A 25 -2.39 10.85 4.29
C LEU A 25 -2.63 9.41 3.79
N ILE A 26 -2.67 8.44 4.70
CA ILE A 26 -2.94 7.01 4.41
C ILE A 26 -4.26 6.78 3.68
N ILE A 27 -5.20 7.72 3.80
CA ILE A 27 -6.49 7.67 3.13
C ILE A 27 -6.35 7.56 1.60
N PHE A 28 -5.36 8.24 0.99
CA PHE A 28 -5.11 8.14 -0.45
C PHE A 28 -4.65 6.74 -0.84
N ASN A 29 -3.84 6.08 0.00
CA ASN A 29 -3.43 4.70 -0.22
C ASN A 29 -4.63 3.75 -0.20
N PHE A 30 -5.52 3.86 0.79
CA PHE A 30 -6.75 3.07 0.84
C PHE A 30 -7.64 3.31 -0.38
N LEU A 31 -7.82 4.54 -0.79
CA LEU A 31 -8.62 4.87 -1.98
C LEU A 31 -7.99 4.27 -3.25
N ASN A 32 -6.67 4.31 -3.40
CA ASN A 32 -5.97 3.71 -4.53
C ASN A 32 -6.14 2.18 -4.56
N ILE A 33 -6.05 1.50 -3.41
CA ILE A 33 -6.28 0.06 -3.29
C ILE A 33 -7.72 -0.28 -3.69
N ILE A 34 -8.70 0.46 -3.21
CA ILE A 34 -10.12 0.26 -3.54
C ILE A 34 -10.35 0.45 -5.04
N MET A 35 -9.82 1.53 -5.63
CA MET A 35 -9.97 1.80 -7.07
C MET A 35 -9.31 0.71 -7.92
N THR A 36 -8.11 0.28 -7.54
CA THR A 36 -7.42 -0.85 -8.18
C THR A 36 -8.25 -2.12 -8.12
N GLY A 37 -8.81 -2.44 -6.95
CA GLY A 37 -9.67 -3.60 -6.77
C GLY A 37 -10.94 -3.57 -7.62
N ILE A 38 -11.63 -2.44 -7.67
CA ILE A 38 -12.85 -2.26 -8.47
C ILE A 38 -12.56 -2.40 -9.97
N LEU A 39 -11.49 -1.78 -10.48
CA LEU A 39 -11.13 -1.85 -11.89
C LEU A 39 -10.69 -3.25 -12.29
N ASN A 40 -9.88 -3.92 -11.47
CA ASN A 40 -9.49 -5.31 -11.71
C ASN A 40 -10.70 -6.25 -11.73
N ALA A 41 -11.64 -6.10 -10.80
CA ALA A 41 -12.89 -6.88 -10.78
C ALA A 41 -13.77 -6.61 -11.99
N SER A 42 -13.69 -5.42 -12.59
CA SER A 42 -14.40 -5.03 -13.80
C SER A 42 -13.70 -5.51 -15.10
N GLY A 43 -12.56 -6.19 -14.99
CA GLY A 43 -11.76 -6.66 -16.13
C GLY A 43 -10.81 -5.62 -16.73
N ASP A 44 -10.77 -4.41 -16.20
CA ASP A 44 -9.83 -3.38 -16.62
C ASP A 44 -8.59 -3.41 -15.71
N SER A 45 -7.65 -4.30 -16.00
CA SER A 45 -6.36 -4.36 -15.30
C SER A 45 -5.30 -3.42 -15.89
N GLN A 46 -5.52 -2.91 -17.10
CA GLN A 46 -4.58 -1.99 -17.75
C GLN A 46 -4.55 -0.62 -17.06
N THR A 47 -5.70 -0.09 -16.71
CA THR A 47 -5.80 1.22 -16.05
C THR A 47 -5.08 1.24 -14.69
N PRO A 48 -5.31 0.30 -13.76
CA PRO A 48 -4.56 0.23 -12.52
C PRO A 48 -3.05 0.06 -12.73
N PHE A 49 -2.67 -0.78 -13.70
CA PHE A 49 -1.27 -0.96 -14.04
C PHE A 49 -0.61 0.36 -14.47
N GLN A 50 -1.22 1.10 -15.41
CA GLN A 50 -0.69 2.37 -15.89
C GLN A 50 -0.62 3.42 -14.77
N CYS A 51 -1.70 3.59 -13.99
CA CYS A 51 -1.73 4.56 -12.91
C CYS A 51 -0.69 4.26 -11.82
N ASN A 52 -0.58 3.01 -11.40
CA ASN A 52 0.39 2.60 -10.38
C ASN A 52 1.83 2.67 -10.90
N SER A 53 2.07 2.34 -12.19
CA SER A 53 3.39 2.49 -12.81
C SER A 53 3.85 3.94 -12.84
N VAL A 54 2.96 4.88 -13.18
CA VAL A 54 3.27 6.31 -13.11
C VAL A 54 3.58 6.75 -11.68
N GLY A 55 2.81 6.27 -10.69
CA GLY A 55 3.09 6.53 -9.28
C GLY A 55 4.45 6.01 -8.83
N LEU A 56 4.81 4.80 -9.26
CA LEU A 56 6.12 4.21 -8.97
C LEU A 56 7.26 5.04 -9.59
N LEU A 57 7.15 5.41 -10.86
CA LEU A 57 8.14 6.25 -11.54
C LEU A 57 8.29 7.62 -10.88
N LEU A 58 7.18 8.24 -10.50
CA LEU A 58 7.20 9.49 -9.74
C LEU A 58 7.92 9.33 -8.40
N ASN A 59 7.66 8.24 -7.68
CA ASN A 59 8.33 7.97 -6.41
C ASN A 59 9.84 7.81 -6.60
N ILE A 60 10.28 7.02 -7.60
CA ILE A 60 11.70 6.83 -7.93
C ILE A 60 12.43 8.16 -8.23
N VAL A 61 11.74 9.11 -8.85
CA VAL A 61 12.32 10.43 -9.18
C VAL A 61 12.25 11.38 -7.98
N LEU A 62 11.13 11.39 -7.26
CA LEU A 62 10.91 12.32 -6.15
C LEU A 62 11.70 11.94 -4.89
N ASP A 63 11.95 10.64 -4.64
CA ASP A 63 12.75 10.20 -3.49
C ASP A 63 14.15 10.82 -3.49
N PRO A 64 15.00 10.64 -4.52
CA PRO A 64 16.32 11.26 -4.53
C PRO A 64 16.25 12.79 -4.57
N PHE A 65 15.24 13.37 -5.22
CA PHE A 65 15.08 14.82 -5.26
C PHE A 65 14.83 15.40 -3.86
N PHE A 66 13.89 14.85 -3.10
CA PHE A 66 13.59 15.37 -1.75
C PHE A 66 14.66 14.98 -0.72
N ILE A 67 15.29 13.82 -0.88
CA ILE A 67 16.32 13.36 0.08
C ILE A 67 17.61 14.15 -0.10
N PHE A 68 18.10 14.29 -1.33
CA PHE A 68 19.44 14.82 -1.61
C PHE A 68 19.45 16.28 -2.07
N VAL A 69 18.48 16.70 -2.91
CA VAL A 69 18.45 18.07 -3.43
C VAL A 69 17.81 19.03 -2.42
N CYS A 70 16.71 18.60 -1.78
CA CYS A 70 16.04 19.41 -0.75
C CYS A 70 16.59 19.18 0.66
N ASP A 71 17.53 18.24 0.85
CA ASP A 71 18.17 17.88 2.12
C ASP A 71 17.18 17.57 3.26
N LEU A 72 16.00 17.02 2.90
CA LEU A 72 14.93 16.69 3.84
C LEU A 72 15.09 15.30 4.47
N GLY A 73 16.07 14.50 4.03
CA GLY A 73 16.35 13.17 4.55
C GLY A 73 15.10 12.27 4.58
N VAL A 74 14.83 11.68 5.74
CA VAL A 74 13.69 10.73 5.94
C VAL A 74 12.32 11.39 5.72
N VAL A 75 12.17 12.67 6.05
CA VAL A 75 10.94 13.44 5.81
C VAL A 75 10.70 13.60 4.30
N GLY A 76 11.78 13.79 3.54
CA GLY A 76 11.72 13.85 2.07
C GLY A 76 11.15 12.58 1.45
N ALA A 77 11.61 11.41 1.89
CA ALA A 77 11.08 10.11 1.45
C ALA A 77 9.58 9.96 1.78
N ALA A 78 9.14 10.40 2.97
CA ALA A 78 7.74 10.39 3.33
C ALA A 78 6.90 11.27 2.39
N LEU A 79 7.36 12.48 2.09
CA LEU A 79 6.68 13.41 1.19
C LEU A 79 6.62 12.87 -0.25
N ALA A 80 7.70 12.30 -0.76
CA ALA A 80 7.73 11.69 -2.09
C ALA A 80 6.69 10.57 -2.22
N THR A 81 6.64 9.68 -1.24
CA THR A 81 5.65 8.59 -1.20
C THR A 81 4.22 9.12 -1.20
N VAL A 82 3.92 10.13 -0.38
CA VAL A 82 2.59 10.73 -0.31
C VAL A 82 2.22 11.42 -1.62
N LEU A 83 3.13 12.19 -2.21
CA LEU A 83 2.89 12.87 -3.50
C LEU A 83 2.66 11.87 -4.62
N ALA A 84 3.41 10.77 -4.66
CA ALA A 84 3.20 9.69 -5.61
C ALA A 84 1.80 9.08 -5.46
N GLN A 85 1.35 8.79 -4.22
CA GLN A 85 0.02 8.23 -3.97
C GLN A 85 -1.12 9.19 -4.31
N VAL A 86 -0.97 10.49 -4.01
CA VAL A 86 -1.93 11.53 -4.42
C VAL A 86 -2.00 11.62 -5.95
N SER A 87 -0.86 11.55 -6.64
CA SER A 87 -0.80 11.57 -8.09
C SER A 87 -1.53 10.37 -8.71
N VAL A 88 -1.33 9.17 -8.16
CA VAL A 88 -2.07 7.96 -8.58
C VAL A 88 -3.58 8.14 -8.38
N PHE A 89 -3.99 8.67 -7.23
CA PHE A 89 -5.41 8.94 -6.97
C PHE A 89 -6.01 9.93 -8.00
N LEU A 90 -5.30 11.01 -8.30
CA LEU A 90 -5.73 11.99 -9.31
C LEU A 90 -5.83 11.37 -10.71
N LEU A 91 -4.89 10.48 -11.08
CA LEU A 91 -4.95 9.75 -12.34
C LEU A 91 -6.17 8.82 -12.41
N PHE A 92 -6.48 8.10 -11.33
CA PHE A 92 -7.70 7.30 -11.24
C PHE A 92 -8.95 8.16 -11.39
N MET A 93 -9.02 9.31 -10.72
CA MET A 93 -10.14 10.23 -10.85
C MET A 93 -10.27 10.71 -12.30
N ARG A 94 -9.19 11.18 -12.91
CA ARG A 94 -9.19 11.64 -14.31
C ARG A 94 -9.66 10.56 -15.27
N HIS A 95 -9.20 9.33 -15.10
CA HIS A 95 -9.60 8.20 -15.94
C HIS A 95 -11.11 7.90 -15.82
N ASN A 96 -11.62 7.85 -14.58
CA ASN A 96 -13.03 7.62 -14.32
C ASN A 96 -13.93 8.72 -14.88
N PHE A 97 -13.53 10.00 -14.80
CA PHE A 97 -14.29 11.10 -15.36
C PHE A 97 -14.30 11.09 -16.90
N LYS A 98 -13.18 10.67 -17.54
CA LYS A 98 -13.06 10.69 -19.01
C LYS A 98 -13.84 9.57 -19.67
N LYS A 99 -13.90 8.38 -19.09
CA LYS A 99 -14.58 7.20 -19.69
C LYS A 99 -16.07 7.06 -19.31
N ASN A 100 -16.66 7.96 -18.55
CA ASN A 100 -18.05 7.83 -18.04
C ASN A 100 -18.32 6.47 -17.36
N THR A 101 -17.28 5.83 -16.85
CA THR A 101 -17.28 4.49 -16.27
C THR A 101 -17.91 4.52 -14.86
N LEU A 102 -17.95 3.43 -14.22
CA LEU A 102 -18.52 3.00 -12.94
C LEU A 102 -18.99 4.09 -11.93
N LEU A 103 -18.24 5.18 -11.73
CA LEU A 103 -18.58 6.17 -10.71
C LEU A 103 -19.81 7.03 -11.05
N LYS A 104 -20.15 7.21 -12.33
CA LYS A 104 -21.31 8.00 -12.73
C LYS A 104 -22.64 7.31 -12.44
N HIS A 105 -22.61 5.97 -12.35
CA HIS A 105 -23.76 5.14 -12.02
C HIS A 105 -23.86 4.78 -10.52
N ILE A 106 -22.86 5.15 -9.72
CA ILE A 106 -22.91 4.94 -8.27
C ILE A 106 -23.81 6.01 -7.65
N SER A 107 -25.07 5.67 -7.47
CA SER A 107 -25.97 6.48 -6.63
C SER A 107 -25.68 6.15 -5.17
N LEU A 108 -24.99 7.06 -4.48
CA LEU A 108 -24.68 6.93 -3.06
C LEU A 108 -25.93 6.72 -2.18
N LYS A 109 -27.10 7.09 -2.70
CA LYS A 109 -28.39 6.90 -2.02
C LYS A 109 -28.94 5.46 -2.09
N LYS A 110 -28.46 4.61 -3.01
CA LYS A 110 -28.99 3.24 -3.23
C LYS A 110 -28.19 2.12 -2.55
N VAL A 111 -27.06 2.40 -1.92
CA VAL A 111 -26.08 1.40 -1.44
C VAL A 111 -26.41 0.85 -0.03
N TYR A 112 -27.47 1.30 0.63
CA TYR A 112 -27.77 0.90 2.02
C TYR A 112 -28.60 -0.38 2.14
N SER A 113 -28.28 -1.44 1.39
CA SER A 113 -28.81 -2.76 1.73
C SER A 113 -27.90 -3.43 2.77
N LYS A 114 -28.44 -3.71 3.96
CA LYS A 114 -27.76 -4.47 5.03
C LYS A 114 -27.15 -5.78 4.51
N PHE A 115 -27.70 -6.34 3.44
CA PHE A 115 -27.24 -7.55 2.80
C PHE A 115 -25.82 -7.42 2.22
N TYR A 116 -25.56 -6.35 1.47
CA TYR A 116 -24.22 -6.12 0.89
C TYR A 116 -23.17 -5.86 1.96
N TYR A 117 -23.51 -5.06 2.97
CA TYR A 117 -22.62 -4.78 4.09
C TYR A 117 -22.24 -6.04 4.87
N LYS A 118 -23.21 -6.90 5.15
CA LYS A 118 -22.99 -8.18 5.83
C LYS A 118 -22.07 -9.11 5.02
N ASN A 119 -22.27 -9.17 3.71
CA ASN A 119 -21.43 -10.01 2.84
C ASN A 119 -19.99 -9.49 2.74
N ILE A 120 -19.80 -8.17 2.61
CA ILE A 120 -18.46 -7.55 2.60
C ILE A 120 -17.75 -7.84 3.93
N LEU A 121 -18.40 -7.66 5.05
CA LEU A 121 -17.82 -7.96 6.37
C LEU A 121 -17.54 -9.45 6.55
N ARG A 122 -18.41 -10.33 6.09
CA ARG A 122 -18.23 -11.77 6.22
C ARG A 122 -16.99 -12.27 5.49
N ILE A 123 -16.65 -11.66 4.36
CA ILE A 123 -15.46 -12.01 3.56
C ILE A 123 -14.24 -11.20 4.03
N GLY A 124 -14.40 -9.92 4.25
CA GLY A 124 -13.29 -9.01 4.58
C GLY A 124 -12.74 -9.21 5.99
N PHE A 125 -13.60 -9.53 6.97
CA PHE A 125 -13.17 -9.70 8.35
C PHE A 125 -12.17 -10.85 8.54
N PRO A 126 -12.42 -12.08 8.04
CA PRO A 126 -11.44 -13.17 8.15
C PRO A 126 -10.11 -12.84 7.42
N LEU A 127 -10.18 -12.22 6.24
CA LEU A 127 -8.99 -11.80 5.49
C LEU A 127 -8.19 -10.74 6.25
N GLY A 128 -8.87 -9.76 6.82
CA GLY A 128 -8.24 -8.72 7.64
C GLY A 128 -7.60 -9.30 8.90
N LEU A 129 -8.27 -10.22 9.58
CA LEU A 129 -7.75 -10.90 10.76
C LEU A 129 -6.52 -11.75 10.41
N GLN A 130 -6.56 -12.49 9.31
CA GLN A 130 -5.40 -13.25 8.81
C GLN A 130 -4.19 -12.34 8.54
N SER A 131 -4.40 -11.22 7.84
CA SER A 131 -3.33 -10.26 7.55
C SER A 131 -2.77 -9.61 8.81
N MET A 132 -3.64 -9.30 9.79
CA MET A 132 -3.23 -8.77 11.08
C MET A 132 -2.38 -9.78 11.86
N LEU A 133 -2.80 -11.04 11.93
CA LEU A 133 -2.05 -12.09 12.61
C LEU A 133 -0.69 -12.30 11.95
N PHE A 134 -0.64 -12.35 10.63
CA PHE A 134 0.62 -12.46 9.88
C PHE A 134 1.57 -11.29 10.18
N SER A 135 1.05 -10.06 10.21
CA SER A 135 1.84 -8.87 10.53
C SER A 135 2.38 -8.90 11.96
N VAL A 136 1.56 -9.34 12.93
CA VAL A 136 2.00 -9.48 14.33
C VAL A 136 3.09 -10.54 14.44
N CYS A 137 2.93 -11.71 13.82
CA CYS A 137 3.95 -12.76 13.81
C CYS A 137 5.26 -12.27 13.19
N SER A 138 5.19 -11.57 12.06
CA SER A 138 6.37 -10.98 11.39
C SER A 138 7.07 -9.96 12.27
N MET A 139 6.31 -9.15 13.02
CA MET A 139 6.87 -8.17 13.96
C MET A 139 7.57 -8.87 15.15
N VAL A 140 7.00 -9.95 15.67
CA VAL A 140 7.61 -10.73 16.75
C VAL A 140 8.91 -11.36 16.26
N VAL A 141 8.92 -11.98 15.07
CA VAL A 141 10.14 -12.54 14.46
C VAL A 141 11.21 -11.48 14.27
N ALA A 142 10.83 -10.30 13.76
CA ALA A 142 11.77 -9.19 13.58
C ALA A 142 12.35 -8.70 14.91
N ALA A 143 11.57 -8.71 16.00
CA ALA A 143 12.04 -8.34 17.33
C ALA A 143 13.07 -9.37 17.86
N PHE A 144 12.81 -10.68 17.70
CA PHE A 144 13.78 -11.71 18.06
C PHE A 144 15.08 -11.63 17.26
N VAL A 145 15.00 -11.38 15.96
CA VAL A 145 16.20 -11.22 15.12
C VAL A 145 17.01 -9.99 15.53
N ALA A 146 16.37 -8.94 16.00
CA ALA A 146 17.06 -7.73 16.46
C ALA A 146 17.95 -7.99 17.69
N GLU A 147 17.65 -9.01 18.51
CA GLU A 147 18.49 -9.40 19.64
C GLU A 147 19.86 -9.96 19.21
N PHE A 148 19.98 -10.50 17.98
CA PHE A 148 21.22 -11.02 17.41
C PHE A 148 22.11 -9.94 16.77
N GLY A 149 21.69 -8.67 16.81
CA GLY A 149 22.45 -7.52 16.35
C GLY A 149 22.17 -7.12 14.90
N ASP A 150 22.79 -6.00 14.51
CA ASP A 150 22.50 -5.32 13.23
C ASP A 150 22.79 -6.18 12.00
N ALA A 151 23.81 -7.04 12.05
CA ALA A 151 24.14 -7.93 10.94
C ALA A 151 23.03 -8.96 10.66
N ALA A 152 22.40 -9.50 11.70
CA ALA A 152 21.28 -10.43 11.57
C ALA A 152 20.04 -9.72 10.99
N VAL A 153 19.76 -8.51 11.44
CA VAL A 153 18.66 -7.67 10.91
C VAL A 153 18.90 -7.36 9.43
N ALA A 154 20.12 -7.02 9.04
CA ALA A 154 20.47 -6.75 7.64
C ALA A 154 20.29 -8.01 6.78
N ALA A 155 20.75 -9.16 7.22
CA ALA A 155 20.58 -10.44 6.53
C ALA A 155 19.09 -10.81 6.35
N GLN A 156 18.29 -10.64 7.40
CA GLN A 156 16.84 -10.84 7.33
C GLN A 156 16.17 -9.90 6.31
N LYS A 157 16.56 -8.63 6.29
CA LYS A 157 16.05 -7.64 5.31
C LYS A 157 16.35 -8.06 3.87
N VAL A 158 17.55 -8.52 3.58
CA VAL A 158 17.91 -9.02 2.25
C VAL A 158 17.11 -10.28 1.92
N GLY A 159 16.98 -11.22 2.85
CA GLY A 159 16.19 -12.44 2.68
C GLY A 159 14.73 -12.16 2.36
N THR A 160 14.08 -11.26 3.12
CA THR A 160 12.70 -10.86 2.87
C THR A 160 12.52 -10.14 1.52
N GLN A 161 13.54 -9.43 1.04
CA GLN A 161 13.49 -8.78 -0.27
C GLN A 161 13.49 -9.81 -1.41
N VAL A 162 14.28 -10.88 -1.29
CA VAL A 162 14.27 -12.00 -2.25
C VAL A 162 12.94 -12.75 -2.21
N GLU A 163 12.40 -13.00 -1.02
CA GLU A 163 11.10 -13.65 -0.82
C GLU A 163 9.97 -12.81 -1.46
N ASN A 164 10.00 -11.49 -1.33
CA ASN A 164 9.01 -10.59 -1.91
C ASN A 164 8.90 -10.70 -3.43
N ILE A 165 9.97 -11.05 -4.14
CA ILE A 165 9.91 -11.27 -5.59
C ILE A 165 8.98 -12.46 -5.90
N SER A 166 9.10 -13.55 -5.17
CA SER A 166 8.23 -14.73 -5.31
C SER A 166 6.77 -14.40 -4.98
N TRP A 167 6.54 -13.63 -3.91
CA TRP A 167 5.22 -13.15 -3.53
C TRP A 167 4.59 -12.24 -4.58
N CYS A 168 5.36 -11.35 -5.20
CA CYS A 168 4.87 -10.49 -6.29
C CYS A 168 4.38 -11.31 -7.50
N MET A 169 5.11 -12.38 -7.86
CA MET A 169 4.69 -13.29 -8.92
C MET A 169 3.38 -14.00 -8.55
N ALA A 170 3.29 -14.56 -7.35
CA ALA A 170 2.11 -15.25 -6.87
C ALA A 170 0.88 -14.34 -6.82
N THR A 171 1.02 -13.10 -6.34
CA THR A 171 -0.08 -12.11 -6.30
C THR A 171 -0.54 -11.69 -7.70
N GLY A 172 0.36 -11.64 -8.69
CA GLY A 172 0.01 -11.40 -10.08
C GLY A 172 -0.94 -12.49 -10.63
N PHE A 173 -0.61 -13.76 -10.42
CA PHE A 173 -1.48 -14.89 -10.79
C PHE A 173 -2.80 -14.85 -10.02
N GLN A 174 -2.78 -14.62 -8.72
CA GLN A 174 -3.99 -14.52 -7.89
C GLN A 174 -4.94 -13.43 -8.42
N THR A 175 -4.41 -12.26 -8.78
CA THR A 175 -5.23 -11.15 -9.31
C THR A 175 -5.90 -11.54 -10.62
N SER A 176 -5.17 -12.21 -11.52
CA SER A 176 -5.71 -12.68 -12.80
C SER A 176 -6.80 -13.74 -12.62
N ILE A 177 -6.59 -14.70 -11.73
CA ILE A 177 -7.58 -15.74 -11.41
C ILE A 177 -8.83 -15.12 -10.79
N ASN A 178 -8.68 -14.19 -9.83
CA ASN A 178 -9.81 -13.50 -9.22
C ASN A 178 -10.62 -12.69 -10.23
N ALA A 179 -9.96 -12.01 -11.17
CA ALA A 179 -10.64 -11.28 -12.23
C ALA A 179 -11.43 -12.23 -13.16
N PHE A 180 -10.85 -13.37 -13.52
CA PHE A 180 -11.50 -14.37 -14.34
C PHE A 180 -12.74 -14.99 -13.68
N ILE A 181 -12.61 -15.37 -12.39
CA ILE A 181 -13.73 -15.95 -11.63
C ILE A 181 -14.85 -14.93 -11.41
N SER A 182 -14.50 -13.64 -11.21
CA SER A 182 -15.50 -12.61 -10.98
C SER A 182 -16.31 -12.23 -12.22
N GLN A 183 -15.81 -12.57 -13.43
CA GLN A 183 -16.45 -12.28 -14.71
C GLN A 183 -17.30 -13.44 -15.24
N ASN A 184 -17.08 -14.67 -14.75
CA ASN A 184 -17.81 -15.87 -15.10
C ASN A 184 -18.67 -16.38 -13.94
#